data_8625442087b6fb13f71eda23c19a907a
#
_entry.id   8625442087b6fb13f71eda23c19a907a
#
_cell.length_a   1.000
_cell.length_b   1.000
_cell.length_c   1.000
_cell.angle_alpha   90.00
_cell.angle_beta   90.00
_cell.angle_gamma   90.00
#
_symmetry.space_group_name_H-M   'P 1'
#
loop_
_entity.id
_entity.type
_entity.pdbx_description
1 polymer ?
#
loop_
_entity_poly.entity_id
_entity_poly.type
_entity_poly.pdbx_seq_one_letter_code
_entity_poly.pdbx_strand_id
1 'polypeptide(L)'
;MLSSYSEGVQLAQRMERDGGYKAFILNYRITPNYYPLPQMDLALAIMHIRANAEEYQINPNQIIILGASAGGHLCASEAYLYDSLKQKVLEEFASKKQHSSILEKYQTISARPDNVGLLYPVISFLSDYHEGSYLNLTNQKTGLQKALSVELHITSNYPPTYAFSNKDDGCVPVSNTIRLKEALDKTNVLHLCETYPTGDHGVGLGYSCSCKDWSEHMLAFFEKAL
;
A
#
# COMPACT_ATOMS: atom_id res chain seq x y z
N MET A 1 -8.72 -13.61 0.59
CA MET A 1 -9.47 -12.89 1.63
C MET A 1 -10.21 -11.78 0.93
N LEU A 2 -11.48 -11.67 1.14
CA LEU A 2 -12.25 -10.54 0.64
C LEU A 2 -11.95 -9.35 1.55
N SER A 3 -11.94 -8.13 0.99
CA SER A 3 -11.77 -6.93 1.79
C SER A 3 -12.75 -6.93 2.96
N SER A 4 -12.26 -6.72 4.18
CA SER A 4 -13.16 -6.56 5.30
C SER A 4 -13.92 -5.23 5.12
N TYR A 5 -15.16 -5.19 5.56
CA TYR A 5 -15.95 -3.96 5.51
C TYR A 5 -15.25 -2.81 6.25
N SER A 6 -14.60 -3.13 7.38
CA SER A 6 -13.88 -2.17 8.22
C SER A 6 -12.62 -1.59 7.56
N GLU A 7 -11.89 -2.38 6.78
CA GLU A 7 -10.63 -1.98 6.13
C GLU A 7 -10.83 -1.42 4.72
N GLY A 8 -11.99 -1.64 4.13
CA GLY A 8 -12.36 -1.11 2.82
C GLY A 8 -13.35 0.04 2.94
N VAL A 9 -14.64 -0.29 3.10
CA VAL A 9 -15.73 0.69 3.00
C VAL A 9 -15.68 1.73 4.12
N GLN A 10 -15.50 1.33 5.39
CA GLN A 10 -15.46 2.28 6.49
C GLN A 10 -14.27 3.24 6.38
N LEU A 11 -13.11 2.73 5.97
CA LEU A 11 -11.92 3.56 5.76
C LEU A 11 -12.13 4.54 4.60
N ALA A 12 -12.66 4.08 3.46
CA ALA A 12 -13.00 4.94 2.34
C ALA A 12 -13.94 6.08 2.75
N GLN A 13 -15.03 5.75 3.46
CA GLN A 13 -15.98 6.73 3.98
C GLN A 13 -15.32 7.73 4.96
N ARG A 14 -14.38 7.27 5.80
CA ARG A 14 -13.61 8.14 6.70
C ARG A 14 -12.76 9.13 5.90
N MET A 15 -12.05 8.65 4.88
CA MET A 15 -11.22 9.50 4.01
C MET A 15 -12.04 10.54 3.24
N GLU A 16 -13.18 10.14 2.71
CA GLU A 16 -14.07 11.06 1.98
C GLU A 16 -14.67 12.12 2.90
N ARG A 17 -15.25 11.71 4.04
CA ARG A 17 -15.97 12.61 4.94
C ARG A 17 -15.05 13.61 5.62
N ASP A 18 -13.92 13.16 6.16
CA ASP A 18 -13.10 13.94 7.07
C ASP A 18 -11.81 14.45 6.41
N GLY A 19 -11.34 13.79 5.35
CA GLY A 19 -10.17 14.19 4.59
C GLY A 19 -10.48 14.88 3.27
N GLY A 20 -11.74 14.87 2.82
CA GLY A 20 -12.13 15.45 1.53
C GLY A 20 -11.56 14.71 0.31
N TYR A 21 -11.09 13.48 0.49
CA TYR A 21 -10.54 12.67 -0.59
C TYR A 21 -11.65 12.01 -1.43
N LYS A 22 -11.32 11.68 -2.67
CA LYS A 22 -12.09 10.73 -3.47
C LYS A 22 -11.50 9.35 -3.25
N ALA A 23 -12.29 8.41 -2.72
CA ALA A 23 -11.80 7.09 -2.37
C ALA A 23 -12.21 6.01 -3.39
N PHE A 24 -11.28 5.12 -3.73
CA PHE A 24 -11.47 3.98 -4.60
C PHE A 24 -11.04 2.70 -3.89
N ILE A 25 -11.88 1.68 -3.91
CA ILE A 25 -11.57 0.39 -3.28
C ILE A 25 -11.10 -0.58 -4.35
N LEU A 26 -9.84 -1.01 -4.25
CA LEU A 26 -9.24 -1.96 -5.18
C LEU A 26 -9.46 -3.39 -4.70
N ASN A 27 -10.14 -4.20 -5.51
CA ASN A 27 -10.17 -5.65 -5.37
C ASN A 27 -9.08 -6.25 -6.28
N TYR A 28 -7.90 -6.45 -5.72
CA TYR A 28 -6.76 -7.00 -6.46
C TYR A 28 -6.78 -8.53 -6.51
N ARG A 29 -6.08 -9.09 -7.48
CA ARG A 29 -5.93 -10.54 -7.65
C ARG A 29 -5.22 -11.16 -6.44
N ILE A 30 -5.75 -12.26 -5.96
CA ILE A 30 -5.19 -13.06 -4.85
C ILE A 30 -4.96 -14.50 -5.33
N THR A 31 -4.39 -15.36 -4.47
CA THR A 31 -4.21 -16.80 -4.74
C THR A 31 -5.46 -17.40 -5.46
N PRO A 32 -5.27 -18.07 -6.60
CA PRO A 32 -4.02 -18.61 -7.16
C PRO A 32 -3.22 -17.64 -8.06
N ASN A 33 -3.43 -16.36 -7.95
CA ASN A 33 -2.62 -15.33 -8.62
C ASN A 33 -1.54 -14.85 -7.65
N TYR A 34 -0.29 -14.95 -8.08
CA TYR A 34 0.88 -14.70 -7.24
C TYR A 34 1.65 -13.47 -7.75
N TYR A 35 2.66 -13.03 -6.98
CA TYR A 35 3.58 -11.98 -7.40
C TYR A 35 4.09 -12.22 -8.84
N PRO A 36 4.08 -11.22 -9.73
CA PRO A 36 3.79 -9.81 -9.45
C PRO A 36 2.33 -9.37 -9.70
N LEU A 37 1.38 -10.28 -9.91
CA LEU A 37 0.03 -9.94 -10.38
C LEU A 37 -0.77 -9.03 -9.43
N PRO A 38 -0.79 -9.25 -8.10
CA PRO A 38 -1.45 -8.32 -7.17
C PRO A 38 -0.88 -6.90 -7.25
N GLN A 39 0.45 -6.76 -7.33
CA GLN A 39 1.13 -5.46 -7.44
C GLN A 39 0.84 -4.78 -8.78
N MET A 40 0.80 -5.55 -9.88
CA MET A 40 0.41 -5.01 -11.19
C MET A 40 -1.02 -4.46 -11.19
N ASP A 41 -1.93 -5.05 -10.43
CA ASP A 41 -3.30 -4.53 -10.28
C ASP A 41 -3.30 -3.15 -9.59
N LEU A 42 -2.49 -2.96 -8.56
CA LEU A 42 -2.36 -1.67 -7.88
C LEU A 42 -1.66 -0.63 -8.77
N ALA A 43 -0.56 -1.01 -9.45
CA ALA A 43 0.11 -0.14 -10.41
C ALA A 43 -0.85 0.34 -11.51
N LEU A 44 -1.65 -0.57 -12.06
CA LEU A 44 -2.67 -0.23 -13.06
C LEU A 44 -3.75 0.68 -12.49
N ALA A 45 -4.22 0.44 -11.26
CA ALA A 45 -5.21 1.28 -10.61
C ALA A 45 -4.70 2.72 -10.41
N ILE A 46 -3.45 2.90 -9.95
CA ILE A 46 -2.82 4.23 -9.81
C ILE A 46 -2.75 4.92 -11.17
N MET A 47 -2.25 4.23 -12.21
CA MET A 47 -2.18 4.81 -13.56
C MET A 47 -3.56 5.16 -14.10
N HIS A 48 -4.57 4.30 -13.87
CA HIS A 48 -5.94 4.56 -14.31
C HIS A 48 -6.53 5.80 -13.65
N ILE A 49 -6.44 5.91 -12.33
CA ILE A 49 -6.94 7.05 -11.56
C ILE A 49 -6.23 8.33 -12.01
N ARG A 50 -4.90 8.31 -12.14
CA ARG A 50 -4.10 9.46 -12.58
C ARG A 50 -4.45 9.88 -14.01
N ALA A 51 -4.64 8.94 -14.92
CA ALA A 51 -4.99 9.20 -16.31
C ALA A 51 -6.41 9.74 -16.52
N ASN A 52 -7.30 9.55 -15.54
CA ASN A 52 -8.68 10.03 -15.57
C ASN A 52 -8.97 11.07 -14.46
N ALA A 53 -7.93 11.76 -13.99
CA ALA A 53 -8.01 12.70 -12.88
C ALA A 53 -9.03 13.83 -13.12
N GLU A 54 -9.14 14.32 -14.35
CA GLU A 54 -10.15 15.33 -14.74
C GLU A 54 -11.58 14.79 -14.59
N GLU A 55 -11.84 13.58 -15.08
CA GLU A 55 -13.15 12.91 -14.95
C GLU A 55 -13.52 12.71 -13.47
N TYR A 56 -12.54 12.34 -12.66
CA TYR A 56 -12.74 12.11 -11.22
C TYR A 56 -12.70 13.39 -10.39
N GLN A 57 -12.37 14.53 -11.00
CA GLN A 57 -12.23 15.84 -10.33
C GLN A 57 -11.22 15.79 -9.17
N ILE A 58 -10.04 15.19 -9.42
CA ILE A 58 -8.96 15.04 -8.44
C ILE A 58 -7.66 15.65 -8.97
N ASN A 59 -6.72 15.90 -8.06
CA ASN A 59 -5.35 16.28 -8.43
C ASN A 59 -4.54 15.02 -8.80
N PRO A 60 -4.02 14.88 -10.04
CA PRO A 60 -3.23 13.72 -10.45
C PRO A 60 -1.90 13.55 -9.72
N ASN A 61 -1.45 14.57 -8.99
CA ASN A 61 -0.20 14.56 -8.22
C ASN A 61 -0.44 14.35 -6.70
N GLN A 62 -1.63 13.92 -6.32
CA GLN A 62 -2.02 13.69 -4.93
C GLN A 62 -2.74 12.34 -4.77
N ILE A 63 -2.16 11.27 -5.31
CA ILE A 63 -2.70 9.91 -5.20
C ILE A 63 -2.06 9.22 -4.00
N ILE A 64 -2.90 8.93 -3.02
CA ILE A 64 -2.53 8.21 -1.79
C ILE A 64 -2.98 6.76 -1.94
N ILE A 65 -2.12 5.82 -1.59
CA ILE A 65 -2.49 4.42 -1.45
C ILE A 65 -2.57 4.04 0.02
N LEU A 66 -3.64 3.33 0.39
CA LEU A 66 -3.85 2.84 1.76
C LEU A 66 -3.99 1.32 1.76
N GLY A 67 -3.36 0.67 2.72
CA GLY A 67 -3.47 -0.78 2.83
C GLY A 67 -3.28 -1.30 4.25
N ALA A 68 -4.05 -2.33 4.61
CA ALA A 68 -3.99 -3.00 5.88
C ALA A 68 -3.38 -4.39 5.75
N SER A 69 -2.56 -4.83 6.73
CA SER A 69 -2.04 -6.19 6.80
C SER A 69 -1.29 -6.61 5.51
N ALA A 70 -1.77 -7.64 4.82
CA ALA A 70 -1.26 -8.04 3.50
C ALA A 70 -1.47 -6.96 2.42
N GLY A 71 -2.56 -6.17 2.51
CA GLY A 71 -2.78 -4.97 1.67
C GLY A 71 -1.77 -3.86 2.00
N GLY A 72 -1.32 -3.78 3.25
CA GLY A 72 -0.20 -2.92 3.64
C GLY A 72 1.10 -3.30 2.95
N HIS A 73 1.41 -4.61 2.84
CA HIS A 73 2.54 -5.08 2.05
C HIS A 73 2.39 -4.75 0.56
N LEU A 74 1.17 -4.90 0.01
CA LEU A 74 0.89 -4.53 -1.38
C LEU A 74 1.23 -3.06 -1.64
N CYS A 75 0.72 -2.15 -0.80
CA CYS A 75 1.02 -0.72 -0.92
C CYS A 75 2.50 -0.41 -0.69
N ALA A 76 3.10 -0.98 0.34
CA ALA A 76 4.51 -0.76 0.66
C ALA A 76 5.46 -1.27 -0.44
N SER A 77 5.13 -2.41 -1.06
CA SER A 77 5.93 -2.95 -2.17
C SER A 77 5.73 -2.17 -3.48
N GLU A 78 4.52 -1.70 -3.76
CA GLU A 78 4.26 -0.81 -4.90
C GLU A 78 5.13 0.44 -4.86
N ALA A 79 5.29 1.02 -3.67
CA ALA A 79 6.01 2.27 -3.45
C ALA A 79 7.50 2.25 -3.88
N TYR A 80 8.13 1.09 -4.01
CA TYR A 80 9.48 0.96 -4.58
C TYR A 80 9.55 0.19 -5.91
N LEU A 81 8.52 -0.58 -6.24
CA LEU A 81 8.47 -1.39 -7.46
C LEU A 81 7.77 -0.69 -8.64
N TYR A 82 7.19 0.48 -8.42
CA TYR A 82 6.27 1.16 -9.33
C TYR A 82 6.74 1.22 -10.80
N ASP A 83 8.03 1.49 -11.06
CA ASP A 83 8.56 1.55 -12.42
C ASP A 83 8.59 0.16 -13.08
N SER A 84 9.07 -0.85 -12.36
CA SER A 84 9.14 -2.21 -12.87
C SER A 84 7.75 -2.83 -13.07
N LEU A 85 6.80 -2.49 -12.19
CA LEU A 85 5.41 -2.94 -12.29
C LEU A 85 4.69 -2.25 -13.44
N LYS A 86 4.89 -0.95 -13.63
CA LYS A 86 4.41 -0.23 -14.83
C LYS A 86 4.87 -0.92 -16.11
N GLN A 87 6.16 -1.27 -16.24
CA GLN A 87 6.66 -1.95 -17.43
C GLN A 87 5.94 -3.28 -17.65
N LYS A 88 5.75 -4.09 -16.61
CA LYS A 88 5.02 -5.37 -16.70
C LYS A 88 3.56 -5.19 -17.13
N VAL A 89 2.89 -4.16 -16.62
CA VAL A 89 1.51 -3.82 -17.04
C VAL A 89 1.48 -3.44 -18.53
N LEU A 90 2.40 -2.61 -18.98
CA LEU A 90 2.48 -2.21 -20.40
C LEU A 90 2.80 -3.40 -21.32
N GLU A 91 3.70 -4.28 -20.90
CA GLU A 91 4.03 -5.53 -21.64
C GLU A 91 2.79 -6.45 -21.72
N GLU A 92 2.02 -6.60 -20.63
CA GLU A 92 0.79 -7.37 -20.65
C GLU A 92 -0.24 -6.80 -21.63
N PHE A 93 -0.43 -5.47 -21.67
CA PHE A 93 -1.31 -4.83 -22.64
C PHE A 93 -0.80 -4.95 -24.09
N ALA A 94 0.50 -4.79 -24.32
CA ALA A 94 1.10 -4.93 -25.63
C ALA A 94 0.90 -6.34 -26.22
N SER A 95 0.87 -7.36 -25.36
CA SER A 95 0.61 -8.75 -25.75
C SER A 95 -0.84 -8.99 -26.22
N LYS A 96 -1.78 -8.09 -25.83
CA LYS A 96 -3.21 -8.19 -26.11
C LYS A 96 -3.60 -7.13 -27.15
N LYS A 97 -3.65 -7.51 -28.43
CA LYS A 97 -3.94 -6.61 -29.59
C LYS A 97 -5.16 -5.69 -29.42
N GLN A 98 -6.07 -6.01 -28.50
CA GLN A 98 -7.30 -5.24 -28.23
C GLN A 98 -7.07 -4.00 -27.35
N HIS A 99 -5.86 -3.77 -26.84
CA HIS A 99 -5.58 -2.75 -25.84
C HIS A 99 -4.57 -1.67 -26.28
N SER A 100 -4.39 -1.46 -27.59
CA SER A 100 -3.42 -0.49 -28.13
C SER A 100 -3.68 0.95 -27.66
N SER A 101 -4.95 1.38 -27.58
CA SER A 101 -5.31 2.71 -27.09
C SER A 101 -5.04 2.90 -25.58
N ILE A 102 -5.18 1.84 -24.81
CA ILE A 102 -4.85 1.83 -23.37
C ILE A 102 -3.33 1.91 -23.21
N LEU A 103 -2.58 1.17 -24.01
CA LEU A 103 -1.12 1.19 -24.01
C LEU A 103 -0.59 2.60 -24.25
N GLU A 104 -1.06 3.28 -25.32
CA GLU A 104 -0.68 4.66 -25.63
C GLU A 104 -1.00 5.62 -24.49
N LYS A 105 -2.21 5.53 -23.92
CA LYS A 105 -2.65 6.37 -22.80
C LYS A 105 -1.73 6.23 -21.59
N TYR A 106 -1.30 5.00 -21.25
CA TYR A 106 -0.57 4.74 -19.99
C TYR A 106 0.96 4.84 -20.13
N GLN A 107 1.52 4.92 -21.32
CA GLN A 107 2.98 5.03 -21.52
C GLN A 107 3.60 6.20 -20.75
N THR A 108 2.92 7.35 -20.72
CA THR A 108 3.41 8.56 -20.05
C THR A 108 2.96 8.72 -18.60
N ILE A 109 2.04 7.86 -18.14
CA ILE A 109 1.46 7.95 -16.78
C ILE A 109 2.35 7.22 -15.77
N SER A 110 2.62 7.86 -14.63
CA SER A 110 3.38 7.24 -13.54
C SER A 110 2.50 6.30 -12.70
N ALA A 111 3.03 5.13 -12.35
CA ALA A 111 2.45 4.23 -11.37
C ALA A 111 2.89 4.56 -9.92
N ARG A 112 3.83 5.52 -9.72
CA ARG A 112 4.31 5.89 -8.40
C ARG A 112 3.20 6.54 -7.59
N PRO A 113 2.88 6.06 -6.37
CA PRO A 113 1.98 6.78 -5.47
C PRO A 113 2.66 8.05 -4.94
N ASP A 114 1.87 9.06 -4.61
CA ASP A 114 2.39 10.32 -4.07
C ASP A 114 2.54 10.25 -2.54
N ASN A 115 1.69 9.48 -1.86
CA ASN A 115 1.79 9.16 -0.43
C ASN A 115 1.33 7.72 -0.14
N VAL A 116 1.77 7.18 1.00
CA VAL A 116 1.47 5.80 1.42
C VAL A 116 0.97 5.76 2.86
N GLY A 117 -0.15 5.08 3.09
CA GLY A 117 -0.70 4.80 4.42
C GLY A 117 -0.75 3.30 4.69
N LEU A 118 -0.16 2.87 5.79
CA LEU A 118 0.03 1.46 6.12
C LEU A 118 -0.55 1.14 7.50
N LEU A 119 -1.51 0.24 7.53
CA LEU A 119 -2.19 -0.17 8.73
C LEU A 119 -1.71 -1.57 9.14
N TYR A 120 -1.05 -1.69 10.29
CA TYR A 120 -0.48 -2.96 10.80
C TYR A 120 0.12 -3.84 9.67
N PRO A 121 1.04 -3.25 8.86
CA PRO A 121 1.45 -3.84 7.60
C PRO A 121 2.39 -5.02 7.79
N VAL A 122 2.32 -6.00 6.88
CA VAL A 122 3.45 -6.89 6.63
C VAL A 122 4.53 -6.09 5.88
N ILE A 123 5.77 -6.13 6.35
CA ILE A 123 6.92 -5.40 5.77
C ILE A 123 8.04 -6.36 5.39
N SER A 124 8.45 -7.23 6.31
CA SER A 124 9.55 -8.17 6.11
C SER A 124 9.05 -9.58 5.81
N PHE A 125 9.82 -10.31 5.00
CA PHE A 125 9.70 -11.75 4.82
C PHE A 125 10.98 -12.48 5.25
N LEU A 126 11.87 -11.81 6.00
CA LEU A 126 13.13 -12.39 6.47
C LEU A 126 13.05 -12.87 7.90
N SER A 127 12.41 -12.13 8.79
CA SER A 127 12.27 -12.48 10.21
C SER A 127 10.97 -11.92 10.80
N ASP A 128 10.39 -12.64 11.76
CA ASP A 128 9.12 -12.26 12.40
C ASP A 128 8.01 -11.92 11.37
N TYR A 129 7.94 -12.70 10.30
CA TYR A 129 6.99 -12.45 9.23
C TYR A 129 5.74 -13.31 9.34
N HIS A 130 4.66 -12.83 8.80
CA HIS A 130 3.42 -13.59 8.67
C HIS A 130 3.56 -14.59 7.51
N GLU A 131 3.79 -15.86 7.83
CA GLU A 131 4.07 -16.94 6.87
C GLU A 131 2.97 -17.07 5.80
N GLY A 132 1.70 -16.98 6.23
CA GLY A 132 0.57 -17.07 5.31
C GLY A 132 0.58 -15.99 4.22
N SER A 133 1.02 -14.75 4.54
CA SER A 133 1.17 -13.68 3.55
C SER A 133 2.26 -14.02 2.53
N TYR A 134 3.40 -14.54 2.99
CA TYR A 134 4.49 -14.94 2.10
C TYR A 134 4.07 -16.06 1.15
N LEU A 135 3.49 -17.13 1.69
CA LEU A 135 3.06 -18.29 0.90
C LEU A 135 1.99 -17.91 -0.14
N ASN A 136 0.99 -17.15 0.28
CA ASN A 136 -0.09 -16.69 -0.60
C ASN A 136 0.36 -15.72 -1.68
N LEU A 137 1.40 -14.91 -1.41
CA LEU A 137 1.93 -13.98 -2.39
C LEU A 137 2.90 -14.64 -3.38
N THR A 138 3.70 -15.60 -2.92
CA THR A 138 4.85 -16.10 -3.68
C THR A 138 4.71 -17.52 -4.22
N ASN A 139 3.68 -18.26 -3.79
CA ASN A 139 3.57 -19.70 -4.06
C ASN A 139 4.85 -20.45 -3.68
N GLN A 140 5.43 -20.12 -2.53
CA GLN A 140 6.67 -20.72 -2.00
C GLN A 140 7.91 -20.55 -2.90
N LYS A 141 7.88 -19.66 -3.90
CA LYS A 141 9.05 -19.41 -4.74
C LYS A 141 10.22 -18.91 -3.89
N THR A 142 11.30 -19.69 -3.86
CA THR A 142 12.53 -19.30 -3.21
C THR A 142 13.14 -18.05 -3.86
N GLY A 143 13.82 -17.22 -3.07
CA GLY A 143 14.50 -16.02 -3.56
C GLY A 143 13.65 -14.73 -3.57
N LEU A 144 12.32 -14.83 -3.40
CA LEU A 144 11.47 -13.64 -3.32
C LEU A 144 11.48 -12.97 -1.93
N GLN A 145 11.97 -13.63 -0.88
CA GLN A 145 12.00 -13.07 0.47
C GLN A 145 12.72 -11.71 0.50
N LYS A 146 13.96 -11.65 0.03
CA LYS A 146 14.73 -10.40 -0.01
C LYS A 146 14.12 -9.38 -0.98
N ALA A 147 13.66 -9.84 -2.14
CA ALA A 147 13.08 -8.96 -3.16
C ALA A 147 11.78 -8.30 -2.71
N LEU A 148 11.05 -8.91 -1.77
CA LEU A 148 9.77 -8.44 -1.26
C LEU A 148 9.80 -7.99 0.21
N SER A 149 10.97 -7.98 0.85
CA SER A 149 11.16 -7.37 2.17
C SER A 149 11.38 -5.88 1.98
N VAL A 150 10.34 -5.10 2.25
CA VAL A 150 10.22 -3.67 1.92
C VAL A 150 11.35 -2.84 2.53
N GLU A 151 11.73 -3.13 3.77
CA GLU A 151 12.76 -2.43 4.53
C GLU A 151 14.14 -2.43 3.85
N LEU A 152 14.37 -3.37 2.92
CA LEU A 152 15.62 -3.46 2.17
C LEU A 152 15.67 -2.54 0.93
N HIS A 153 14.53 -1.98 0.54
CA HIS A 153 14.37 -1.24 -0.73
C HIS A 153 13.97 0.22 -0.55
N ILE A 154 13.91 0.71 0.69
CA ILE A 154 13.59 2.10 0.98
C ILE A 154 14.78 2.98 0.62
N THR A 155 14.54 3.95 -0.24
CA THR A 155 15.51 4.97 -0.70
C THR A 155 14.94 6.37 -0.52
N SER A 156 15.71 7.41 -0.83
CA SER A 156 15.21 8.79 -0.84
C SER A 156 14.07 9.06 -1.82
N ASN A 157 13.84 8.14 -2.78
CA ASN A 157 12.72 8.23 -3.74
C ASN A 157 11.43 7.57 -3.23
N TYR A 158 11.47 6.94 -2.06
CA TYR A 158 10.27 6.35 -1.46
C TYR A 158 9.26 7.46 -1.12
N PRO A 159 7.94 7.26 -1.30
CA PRO A 159 6.96 8.30 -1.02
C PRO A 159 6.85 8.61 0.48
N PRO A 160 6.39 9.81 0.86
CA PRO A 160 6.00 10.10 2.23
C PRO A 160 5.07 9.04 2.80
N THR A 161 5.32 8.57 4.02
CA THR A 161 4.68 7.36 4.55
C THR A 161 4.17 7.56 5.98
N TYR A 162 2.87 7.29 6.15
CA TYR A 162 2.27 7.05 7.46
C TYR A 162 2.15 5.54 7.72
N ALA A 163 2.45 5.09 8.92
CA ALA A 163 2.22 3.70 9.33
C ALA A 163 1.83 3.60 10.79
N PHE A 164 1.00 2.61 11.15
CA PHE A 164 0.80 2.25 12.54
C PHE A 164 0.66 0.75 12.75
N SER A 165 0.96 0.29 13.98
CA SER A 165 0.68 -1.07 14.48
C SER A 165 0.38 -1.07 15.96
N ASN A 166 -0.27 -2.12 16.45
CA ASN A 166 -0.48 -2.37 17.86
C ASN A 166 0.62 -3.31 18.40
N LYS A 167 1.07 -3.07 19.65
CA LYS A 167 2.14 -3.86 20.27
C LYS A 167 1.70 -5.27 20.64
N ASP A 168 0.41 -5.45 20.85
CA ASP A 168 -0.24 -6.73 21.16
C ASP A 168 -0.77 -7.47 19.93
N ASP A 169 -0.42 -7.01 18.70
CA ASP A 169 -0.79 -7.68 17.46
C ASP A 169 -0.23 -9.10 17.40
N GLY A 170 -1.13 -10.08 17.53
CA GLY A 170 -0.79 -11.51 17.52
C GLY A 170 -0.66 -12.13 16.13
N CYS A 171 -0.96 -11.37 15.06
CA CYS A 171 -0.93 -11.86 13.68
C CYS A 171 0.30 -11.33 12.92
N VAL A 172 0.49 -10.01 12.90
CA VAL A 172 1.64 -9.36 12.28
C VAL A 172 2.44 -8.63 13.35
N PRO A 173 3.60 -9.16 13.77
CA PRO A 173 4.37 -8.56 14.85
C PRO A 173 4.72 -7.10 14.60
N VAL A 174 4.60 -6.27 15.64
CA VAL A 174 4.91 -4.82 15.61
C VAL A 174 6.32 -4.52 15.08
N SER A 175 7.23 -5.50 15.15
CA SER A 175 8.58 -5.41 14.58
C SER A 175 8.59 -5.09 13.08
N ASN A 176 7.52 -5.40 12.33
CA ASN A 176 7.37 -5.01 10.94
C ASN A 176 7.32 -3.47 10.78
N THR A 177 6.48 -2.78 11.56
CA THR A 177 6.42 -1.31 11.55
C THR A 177 7.70 -0.67 12.10
N ILE A 178 8.33 -1.29 13.09
CA ILE A 178 9.63 -0.82 13.62
C ILE A 178 10.71 -0.88 12.54
N ARG A 179 10.83 -2.00 11.80
CA ARG A 179 11.79 -2.13 10.67
C ARG A 179 11.54 -1.13 9.55
N LEU A 180 10.27 -0.89 9.22
CA LEU A 180 9.91 0.14 8.26
C LEU A 180 10.41 1.51 8.72
N LYS A 181 10.12 1.89 9.97
CA LYS A 181 10.58 3.14 10.56
C LYS A 181 12.09 3.26 10.51
N GLU A 182 12.82 2.25 10.97
CA GLU A 182 14.30 2.24 10.96
C GLU A 182 14.90 2.38 9.56
N ALA A 183 14.22 1.87 8.54
CA ALA A 183 14.64 2.02 7.15
C ALA A 183 14.33 3.44 6.63
N LEU A 184 13.18 4.01 6.97
CA LEU A 184 12.81 5.40 6.63
C LEU A 184 13.68 6.42 7.36
N ASP A 185 14.03 6.21 8.63
CA ASP A 185 14.94 7.05 9.43
C ASP A 185 16.32 7.26 8.76
N LYS A 186 16.77 6.30 7.93
CA LYS A 186 18.02 6.38 7.18
C LYS A 186 17.94 7.23 5.92
N THR A 187 16.77 7.75 5.62
CA THR A 187 16.48 8.57 4.45
C THR A 187 15.97 9.94 4.88
N ASN A 188 15.80 10.86 3.92
CA ASN A 188 15.13 12.15 4.16
C ASN A 188 13.63 12.11 3.82
N VAL A 189 13.05 10.91 3.67
CA VAL A 189 11.63 10.76 3.37
C VAL A 189 10.80 11.16 4.58
N LEU A 190 9.83 12.05 4.37
CA LEU A 190 8.87 12.41 5.42
C LEU A 190 8.07 11.17 5.84
N HIS A 191 8.06 10.87 7.13
CA HIS A 191 7.30 9.73 7.64
C HIS A 191 6.82 9.93 9.07
N LEU A 192 5.75 9.19 9.41
CA LEU A 192 5.24 9.05 10.77
C LEU A 192 4.86 7.59 10.99
N CYS A 193 5.62 6.90 11.84
CA CYS A 193 5.34 5.51 12.21
C CYS A 193 4.99 5.46 13.70
N GLU A 194 3.77 5.02 14.00
CA GLU A 194 3.23 4.98 15.36
C GLU A 194 3.05 3.54 15.86
N THR A 195 3.26 3.33 17.14
CA THR A 195 2.92 2.05 17.78
C THR A 195 2.05 2.31 18.99
N TYR A 196 0.93 1.59 19.07
CA TYR A 196 -0.05 1.72 20.14
C TYR A 196 0.02 0.53 21.12
N PRO A 197 -0.28 0.72 22.41
CA PRO A 197 -0.16 -0.36 23.39
C PRO A 197 -1.04 -1.57 23.11
N THR A 198 -2.31 -1.34 22.70
CA THR A 198 -3.32 -2.39 22.54
C THR A 198 -4.23 -2.12 21.35
N GLY A 199 -4.74 -3.20 20.76
CA GLY A 199 -5.68 -3.16 19.65
C GLY A 199 -5.73 -4.45 18.84
N ASP A 200 -4.75 -5.34 19.03
CA ASP A 200 -4.58 -6.56 18.22
C ASP A 200 -4.48 -6.25 16.72
N HIS A 201 -4.79 -7.22 15.87
CA HIS A 201 -4.75 -7.12 14.41
C HIS A 201 -6.12 -6.82 13.82
N GLY A 202 -6.17 -6.15 12.64
CA GLY A 202 -7.41 -6.00 11.88
C GLY A 202 -8.43 -5.04 12.48
N VAL A 203 -7.99 -4.07 13.27
CA VAL A 203 -8.87 -3.15 14.05
C VAL A 203 -9.67 -2.16 13.21
N GLY A 204 -9.38 -2.04 11.91
CA GLY A 204 -10.01 -1.02 11.07
C GLY A 204 -9.80 0.39 11.65
N LEU A 205 -10.87 1.15 11.91
CA LEU A 205 -10.77 2.49 12.50
C LEU A 205 -10.42 2.51 14.00
N GLY A 206 -10.33 1.36 14.65
CA GLY A 206 -9.78 1.24 16.01
C GLY A 206 -10.55 1.93 17.14
N TYR A 207 -11.85 2.18 16.99
CA TYR A 207 -12.64 2.98 17.93
C TYR A 207 -12.64 2.50 19.38
N SER A 208 -12.40 1.22 19.62
CA SER A 208 -12.43 0.60 20.95
C SER A 208 -11.05 0.24 21.50
N CYS A 209 -9.96 0.68 20.88
CA CYS A 209 -8.60 0.37 21.30
C CYS A 209 -7.74 1.62 21.48
N SER A 210 -6.50 1.43 21.93
CA SER A 210 -5.57 2.55 22.17
C SER A 210 -5.20 3.32 20.92
N CYS A 211 -5.41 2.72 19.75
CA CYS A 211 -5.12 3.34 18.44
C CYS A 211 -6.28 4.13 17.84
N LYS A 212 -7.34 4.43 18.58
CA LYS A 212 -8.57 5.08 18.08
C LYS A 212 -8.36 6.37 17.28
N ASP A 213 -7.29 7.10 17.53
CA ASP A 213 -7.00 8.39 16.91
C ASP A 213 -6.04 8.28 15.69
N TRP A 214 -5.61 7.05 15.32
CA TRP A 214 -4.64 6.85 14.24
C TRP A 214 -5.07 7.48 12.90
N SER A 215 -6.36 7.44 12.58
CA SER A 215 -6.86 7.98 11.31
C SER A 215 -6.83 9.52 11.27
N GLU A 216 -6.96 10.18 12.41
CA GLU A 216 -6.78 11.64 12.53
C GLU A 216 -5.32 12.03 12.36
N HIS A 217 -4.40 11.28 12.99
CA HIS A 217 -2.97 11.47 12.83
C HIS A 217 -2.53 11.27 11.38
N MET A 218 -3.07 10.26 10.70
CA MET A 218 -2.79 10.00 9.29
C MET A 218 -3.30 11.12 8.39
N LEU A 219 -4.53 11.62 8.60
CA LEU A 219 -5.07 12.75 7.84
C LEU A 219 -4.21 14.00 8.04
N ALA A 220 -3.86 14.34 9.28
CA ALA A 220 -2.98 15.46 9.59
C ALA A 220 -1.56 15.29 8.99
N PHE A 221 -1.07 14.05 8.89
CA PHE A 221 0.20 13.76 8.22
C PHE A 221 0.11 14.03 6.72
N PHE A 222 -0.92 13.54 6.04
CA PHE A 222 -1.08 13.74 4.60
C PHE A 222 -1.32 15.21 4.24
N GLU A 223 -2.03 15.96 5.06
CA GLU A 223 -2.20 17.41 4.86
C GLU A 223 -0.86 18.16 4.83
N LYS A 224 0.14 17.69 5.56
CA LYS A 224 1.50 18.27 5.56
C LYS A 224 2.39 17.72 4.43
N ALA A 225 2.08 16.53 3.93
CA ALA A 225 2.89 15.82 2.94
C ALA A 225 2.48 16.12 1.48
N LEU A 226 1.29 16.67 1.26
CA LEU A 226 0.74 17.09 -0.03
C LEU A 226 0.95 18.58 -0.28
#